data_3899cc9c57b370838ab3922e27beb85c
#
_entry.id   3899cc9c57b370838ab3922e27beb85c
#
_cell.length_a   1.000
_cell.length_b   1.000
_cell.length_c   1.000
_cell.angle_alpha   90.00
_cell.angle_beta   90.00
_cell.angle_gamma   90.00
#
_symmetry.space_group_name_H-M   'P 1'
#
loop_
_entity.id
_entity.type
_entity.pdbx_description
1 polymer ?
#
loop_
_entity_poly.entity_id
_entity_poly.type
_entity_poly.pdbx_seq_one_letter_code
_entity_poly.pdbx_strand_id
1 'polypeptide(L)'
;MIYRFLTLSETLGKFNDVLWTYVLVAVLLACAVWFTLRTRGVQFRMLREMFRLLGGSGKSGYRDIDKERAIAGNKRKISSFQAFAVSLASSVGTGNLAGVAIAIAVGGPGAIFWMWVIAIIGSATAFVEATLAQLFKQKSEGGFIGGPAYYIRRGLKNPYIAALFAVLLTITFGLSYNSIQSNTIGDAMVVAFNLNEILPYQVNILGFSVSAGKVLVGAVLALLSFTVVFGGIKRIAKVSGILVPVMALAYLALALFVLVRHIDLIPSVFSLIFENAFGIGQVAGGGLGATMMIGIKRGLFSNEAGEGSAPNVAATADVSHPVKQGLMQALGVFVDTLVVCSCTAFIILFSGTHTSGDLSGIALTQAALESEIGKFGTFFIAAAIFLFAFSSIIGNYYYGEANIRFLTKDRHRWILWLFRALSGGLVVFVGACASLDYVWTVGDICMAFLTLVNIFAIVQLGKYAFRLLKDYRKQKKEGKDPSFKRSQLPDVDIDCWE
;
A
#
# COMPACT_ATOMS: atom_id res chain seq x y z
N MET A 1 -31.32 -16.11 -5.56
CA MET A 1 -30.27 -15.06 -5.50
C MET A 1 -28.99 -15.61 -4.87
N ILE A 2 -29.03 -16.23 -3.70
CA ILE A 2 -27.87 -16.82 -2.99
C ILE A 2 -27.10 -17.82 -3.85
N TYR A 3 -27.76 -18.77 -4.53
CA TYR A 3 -27.10 -19.74 -5.41
C TYR A 3 -26.31 -19.07 -6.56
N ARG A 4 -26.88 -18.04 -7.18
CA ARG A 4 -26.16 -17.26 -8.23
C ARG A 4 -24.98 -16.48 -7.68
N PHE A 5 -25.05 -16.02 -6.43
CA PHE A 5 -23.95 -15.33 -5.77
C PHE A 5 -22.81 -16.29 -5.40
N LEU A 6 -23.14 -17.48 -4.89
CA LEU A 6 -22.14 -18.52 -4.58
C LEU A 6 -21.40 -18.98 -5.84
N THR A 7 -22.13 -19.22 -6.94
CA THR A 7 -21.51 -19.56 -8.24
C THR A 7 -20.66 -18.41 -8.79
N LEU A 8 -21.08 -17.15 -8.60
CA LEU A 8 -20.29 -15.98 -9.00
C LEU A 8 -19.00 -15.87 -8.17
N SER A 9 -19.07 -16.01 -6.85
CA SER A 9 -17.92 -15.98 -5.95
C SER A 9 -16.91 -17.06 -6.29
N GLU A 10 -17.36 -18.29 -6.54
CA GLU A 10 -16.50 -19.39 -6.96
C GLU A 10 -15.83 -19.14 -8.32
N THR A 11 -16.59 -18.60 -9.27
CA THR A 11 -16.07 -18.25 -10.60
C THR A 11 -15.01 -17.14 -10.51
N LEU A 12 -15.27 -16.10 -9.68
CA LEU A 12 -14.31 -15.04 -9.43
C LEU A 12 -13.04 -15.57 -8.74
N GLY A 13 -13.19 -16.50 -7.78
CA GLY A 13 -12.05 -17.16 -7.13
C GLY A 13 -11.17 -17.90 -8.12
N LYS A 14 -11.76 -18.76 -8.96
CA LYS A 14 -11.02 -19.49 -10.02
C LYS A 14 -10.32 -18.54 -11.00
N PHE A 15 -11.02 -17.49 -11.42
CA PHE A 15 -10.44 -16.47 -12.30
C PHE A 15 -9.25 -15.75 -11.64
N ASN A 16 -9.40 -15.36 -10.37
CA ASN A 16 -8.36 -14.75 -9.57
C ASN A 16 -7.12 -15.65 -9.48
N ASP A 17 -7.30 -16.94 -9.19
CA ASP A 17 -6.20 -17.89 -9.07
C ASP A 17 -5.45 -18.08 -10.39
N VAL A 18 -6.16 -18.20 -11.52
CA VAL A 18 -5.54 -18.30 -12.85
C VAL A 18 -4.75 -17.02 -13.16
N LEU A 19 -5.34 -15.86 -12.92
CA LEU A 19 -4.72 -14.55 -13.20
C LEU A 19 -3.42 -14.37 -12.39
N TRP A 20 -3.44 -14.72 -11.12
CA TRP A 20 -2.27 -14.57 -10.24
C TRP A 20 -1.21 -15.63 -10.50
N THR A 21 -1.60 -16.91 -10.59
CA THR A 21 -0.64 -18.01 -10.72
C THR A 21 0.12 -17.95 -12.04
N TYR A 22 -0.56 -17.71 -13.15
CA TYR A 22 0.05 -17.84 -14.48
C TYR A 22 0.51 -16.53 -15.10
N VAL A 23 -0.05 -15.39 -14.67
CA VAL A 23 0.24 -14.10 -15.31
C VAL A 23 1.00 -13.18 -14.36
N LEU A 24 0.38 -12.84 -13.25
CA LEU A 24 0.83 -11.71 -12.43
C LEU A 24 2.14 -11.99 -11.71
N VAL A 25 2.27 -13.16 -11.07
CA VAL A 25 3.52 -13.53 -10.36
C VAL A 25 4.71 -13.52 -11.32
N ALA A 26 4.56 -14.10 -12.51
CA ALA A 26 5.64 -14.12 -13.51
C ALA A 26 5.99 -12.70 -14.00
N VAL A 27 5.00 -11.88 -14.31
CA VAL A 27 5.20 -10.50 -14.78
C VAL A 27 5.85 -9.64 -13.70
N LEU A 28 5.37 -9.75 -12.45
CA LEU A 28 5.92 -9.00 -11.32
C LEU A 28 7.38 -9.35 -11.04
N LEU A 29 7.70 -10.65 -10.95
CA LEU A 29 9.06 -11.11 -10.71
C LEU A 29 9.99 -10.70 -11.85
N ALA A 30 9.58 -10.91 -13.11
CA ALA A 30 10.36 -10.52 -14.26
C ALA A 30 10.63 -9.00 -14.29
N CYS A 31 9.61 -8.19 -14.02
CA CYS A 31 9.71 -6.74 -13.97
C CYS A 31 10.64 -6.27 -12.84
N ALA A 32 10.45 -6.81 -11.63
CA ALA A 32 11.25 -6.45 -10.46
C ALA A 32 12.73 -6.84 -10.62
N VAL A 33 13.00 -8.03 -11.16
CA VAL A 33 14.36 -8.47 -11.52
C VAL A 33 14.94 -7.57 -12.61
N TRP A 34 14.19 -7.28 -13.66
CA TRP A 34 14.61 -6.39 -14.74
C TRP A 34 15.01 -5.01 -14.21
N PHE A 35 14.19 -4.37 -13.37
CA PHE A 35 14.52 -3.07 -12.79
C PHE A 35 15.69 -3.15 -11.82
N THR A 36 15.79 -4.21 -11.02
CA THR A 36 16.96 -4.44 -10.15
C THR A 36 18.26 -4.49 -10.96
N LEU A 37 18.27 -5.23 -12.06
CA LEU A 37 19.44 -5.34 -12.93
C LEU A 37 19.74 -4.02 -13.65
N ARG A 38 18.74 -3.36 -14.23
CA ARG A 38 18.90 -2.09 -14.97
C ARG A 38 19.33 -0.93 -14.09
N THR A 39 18.89 -0.89 -12.85
CA THR A 39 19.32 0.11 -11.85
C THR A 39 20.61 -0.29 -11.14
N ARG A 40 21.14 -1.49 -11.44
CA ARG A 40 22.31 -2.09 -10.79
C ARG A 40 22.13 -2.21 -9.28
N GLY A 41 20.97 -2.71 -8.84
CA GLY A 41 20.63 -2.90 -7.43
C GLY A 41 20.52 -1.58 -6.67
N VAL A 42 19.74 -0.62 -7.17
CA VAL A 42 19.56 0.70 -6.54
C VAL A 42 19.14 0.58 -5.08
N GLN A 43 18.27 -0.37 -4.78
CA GLN A 43 17.75 -0.64 -3.44
C GLN A 43 18.84 -1.02 -2.42
N PHE A 44 19.93 -1.62 -2.86
CA PHE A 44 21.07 -1.97 -1.99
C PHE A 44 22.13 -0.86 -1.99
N ARG A 45 22.51 -0.41 -3.18
CA ARG A 45 23.64 0.50 -3.36
C ARG A 45 23.34 1.93 -2.89
N MET A 46 22.08 2.32 -2.87
CA MET A 46 21.65 3.67 -2.46
C MET A 46 20.96 3.67 -1.09
N LEU A 47 21.01 2.56 -0.34
CA LEU A 47 20.36 2.44 0.97
C LEU A 47 20.84 3.53 1.97
N ARG A 48 22.16 3.78 2.04
CA ARG A 48 22.69 4.88 2.86
C ARG A 48 22.13 6.25 2.44
N GLU A 49 21.92 6.46 1.14
CA GLU A 49 21.35 7.70 0.62
C GLU A 49 19.86 7.82 0.95
N MET A 50 19.11 6.70 0.93
CA MET A 50 17.72 6.68 1.35
C MET A 50 17.56 7.13 2.80
N PHE A 51 18.38 6.58 3.72
CA PHE A 51 18.38 7.01 5.12
C PHE A 51 18.86 8.46 5.31
N ARG A 52 19.83 8.91 4.50
CA ARG A 52 20.28 10.31 4.52
C ARG A 52 19.16 11.27 4.13
N LEU A 53 18.36 10.92 3.11
CA LEU A 53 17.21 11.71 2.66
C LEU A 53 16.10 11.72 3.70
N LEU A 54 15.87 10.60 4.41
CA LEU A 54 14.89 10.51 5.48
C LEU A 54 15.25 11.40 6.67
N GLY A 55 16.54 11.42 7.07
CA GLY A 55 17.03 12.20 8.21
C GLY A 55 17.14 13.70 8.00
N GLY A 56 16.82 14.21 6.81
CA GLY A 56 16.93 15.65 6.50
C GLY A 56 18.37 16.19 6.60
N SER A 57 19.36 15.31 6.70
CA SER A 57 20.78 15.65 6.97
C SER A 57 21.57 15.91 5.69
N GLY A 58 21.06 16.79 4.82
CA GLY A 58 21.91 17.47 3.84
C GLY A 58 22.38 18.79 4.45
N LYS A 59 23.61 18.89 4.92
CA LYS A 59 24.26 20.18 5.12
C LYS A 59 24.11 20.95 3.80
N SER A 60 23.44 22.12 3.83
CA SER A 60 23.29 23.01 2.68
C SER A 60 22.19 22.63 1.66
N GLY A 61 20.96 22.77 1.94
CA GLY A 61 19.92 22.81 0.89
C GLY A 61 18.51 22.53 1.36
N TYR A 62 18.30 21.49 2.17
CA TYR A 62 16.94 21.11 2.55
C TYR A 62 16.37 22.03 3.66
N ARG A 63 17.17 22.33 4.69
CA ARG A 63 16.77 23.28 5.75
C ARG A 63 16.75 24.73 5.26
N ASP A 64 17.64 25.09 4.35
CA ASP A 64 17.71 26.45 3.83
C ASP A 64 16.65 26.69 2.76
N ILE A 65 16.41 25.74 1.88
CA ILE A 65 15.33 25.80 0.89
C ILE A 65 13.96 25.83 1.58
N ASP A 66 13.72 25.02 2.61
CA ASP A 66 12.46 25.04 3.36
C ASP A 66 12.33 26.33 4.20
N LYS A 67 13.42 26.89 4.74
CA LYS A 67 13.43 28.17 5.45
C LYS A 67 13.25 29.35 4.50
N GLU A 68 13.99 29.41 3.39
CA GLU A 68 13.83 30.46 2.38
C GLU A 68 12.43 30.43 1.75
N ARG A 69 11.86 29.24 1.53
CA ARG A 69 10.50 29.06 1.00
C ARG A 69 9.42 29.39 2.01
N ALA A 70 9.66 29.11 3.30
CA ALA A 70 8.77 29.52 4.39
C ALA A 70 8.77 31.05 4.55
N ILE A 71 9.94 31.70 4.37
CA ILE A 71 10.11 33.16 4.38
C ILE A 71 9.45 33.78 3.13
N ALA A 72 9.49 33.12 1.96
CA ALA A 72 8.86 33.59 0.73
C ALA A 72 7.34 33.45 0.68
N GLY A 73 6.70 33.05 1.79
CA GLY A 73 5.23 32.97 1.88
C GLY A 73 4.58 31.80 1.12
N ASN A 74 5.37 30.88 0.56
CA ASN A 74 4.90 29.79 -0.28
C ASN A 74 4.54 28.54 0.55
N LYS A 75 3.58 28.71 1.48
CA LYS A 75 3.10 27.69 2.44
C LYS A 75 2.40 26.45 1.80
N ARG A 76 2.41 26.30 0.48
CA ARG A 76 1.59 25.31 -0.23
C ARG A 76 2.37 24.10 -0.78
N LYS A 77 3.68 24.04 -0.62
CA LYS A 77 4.51 22.97 -1.19
C LYS A 77 4.74 21.84 -0.20
N ILE A 78 4.54 20.60 -0.65
CA ILE A 78 4.71 19.37 0.13
C ILE A 78 6.19 18.97 0.10
N SER A 79 6.80 18.71 1.25
CA SER A 79 8.18 18.23 1.33
C SER A 79 8.30 16.75 0.90
N SER A 80 9.52 16.31 0.58
CA SER A 80 9.79 14.90 0.25
C SER A 80 9.41 13.96 1.40
N PHE A 81 9.70 14.36 2.64
CA PHE A 81 9.31 13.59 3.82
C PHE A 81 7.79 13.54 4.04
N GLN A 82 7.09 14.66 3.83
CA GLN A 82 5.63 14.67 3.93
C GLN A 82 4.98 13.76 2.88
N ALA A 83 5.44 13.80 1.62
CA ALA A 83 4.96 12.90 0.59
C ALA A 83 5.27 11.43 0.92
N PHE A 84 6.47 11.14 1.43
CA PHE A 84 6.84 9.82 1.92
C PHE A 84 5.94 9.35 3.06
N ALA A 85 5.70 10.20 4.07
CA ALA A 85 4.86 9.87 5.21
C ALA A 85 3.39 9.62 4.80
N VAL A 86 2.85 10.40 3.85
CA VAL A 86 1.50 10.18 3.32
C VAL A 86 1.42 8.88 2.52
N SER A 87 2.44 8.57 1.71
CA SER A 87 2.51 7.31 0.96
C SER A 87 2.58 6.11 1.91
N LEU A 88 3.47 6.18 2.92
CA LEU A 88 3.59 5.12 3.92
C LEU A 88 2.30 4.97 4.77
N ALA A 89 1.64 6.08 5.08
CA ALA A 89 0.36 6.07 5.78
C ALA A 89 -0.79 5.44 4.98
N SER A 90 -0.70 5.45 3.65
CA SER A 90 -1.66 4.78 2.78
C SER A 90 -1.40 3.26 2.71
N SER A 91 -0.14 2.86 2.59
CA SER A 91 0.25 1.45 2.47
C SER A 91 0.18 0.70 3.82
N VAL A 92 0.61 1.33 4.94
CA VAL A 92 0.50 0.72 6.28
C VAL A 92 -0.97 0.67 6.71
N GLY A 93 -1.58 -0.49 6.55
CA GLY A 93 -3.01 -0.70 6.79
C GLY A 93 -3.35 -2.16 7.04
N THR A 94 -4.46 -2.58 6.45
CA THR A 94 -4.93 -3.98 6.52
C THR A 94 -3.89 -4.98 6.00
N GLY A 95 -3.09 -4.62 4.99
CA GLY A 95 -2.07 -5.49 4.41
C GLY A 95 -1.05 -5.98 5.43
N ASN A 96 -0.59 -5.09 6.31
CA ASN A 96 0.45 -5.40 7.29
C ASN A 96 -0.03 -6.24 8.48
N LEU A 97 -1.31 -6.20 8.80
CA LEU A 97 -1.88 -6.92 9.94
C LEU A 97 -2.70 -8.14 9.46
N ALA A 98 -3.81 -7.90 8.77
CA ALA A 98 -4.67 -8.97 8.30
C ALA A 98 -4.10 -9.69 7.07
N GLY A 99 -3.44 -8.97 6.14
CA GLY A 99 -2.81 -9.55 4.95
C GLY A 99 -1.69 -10.54 5.30
N VAL A 100 -0.85 -10.20 6.28
CA VAL A 100 0.19 -11.12 6.80
C VAL A 100 -0.43 -12.34 7.45
N ALA A 101 -1.48 -12.16 8.24
CA ALA A 101 -2.20 -13.27 8.86
C ALA A 101 -2.84 -14.20 7.82
N ILE A 102 -3.43 -13.64 6.74
CA ILE A 102 -3.94 -14.43 5.61
C ILE A 102 -2.78 -15.17 4.91
N ALA A 103 -1.62 -14.50 4.73
CA ALA A 103 -0.45 -15.15 4.13
C ALA A 103 -0.02 -16.38 4.90
N ILE A 104 0.03 -16.29 6.23
CA ILE A 104 0.40 -17.41 7.11
C ILE A 104 -0.71 -18.46 7.14
N ALA A 105 -1.97 -18.09 7.28
CA ALA A 105 -3.09 -19.03 7.37
C ALA A 105 -3.29 -19.85 6.09
N VAL A 106 -3.16 -19.23 4.92
CA VAL A 106 -3.41 -19.86 3.61
C VAL A 106 -2.14 -20.42 2.96
N GLY A 107 -1.05 -19.68 3.04
CA GLY A 107 0.23 -20.03 2.40
C GLY A 107 1.25 -20.68 3.33
N GLY A 108 0.94 -20.77 4.63
CA GLY A 108 1.87 -21.23 5.66
C GLY A 108 2.97 -20.20 6.00
N PRO A 109 3.81 -20.50 7.00
CA PRO A 109 4.92 -19.64 7.44
C PRO A 109 5.87 -19.24 6.30
N GLY A 110 6.07 -20.10 5.31
CA GLY A 110 6.93 -19.86 4.15
C GLY A 110 6.47 -18.71 3.24
N ALA A 111 5.19 -18.32 3.30
CA ALA A 111 4.69 -17.16 2.55
C ALA A 111 5.40 -15.86 2.96
N ILE A 112 5.88 -15.76 4.20
CA ILE A 112 6.63 -14.60 4.71
C ILE A 112 7.95 -14.42 3.98
N PHE A 113 8.66 -15.51 3.68
CA PHE A 113 9.87 -15.45 2.85
C PHE A 113 9.58 -14.82 1.48
N TRP A 114 8.50 -15.20 0.83
CA TRP A 114 8.12 -14.67 -0.49
C TRP A 114 7.62 -13.23 -0.42
N MET A 115 7.01 -12.81 0.71
CA MET A 115 6.75 -11.40 0.97
C MET A 115 8.05 -10.59 1.05
N TRP A 116 9.09 -11.09 1.72
CA TRP A 116 10.40 -10.44 1.76
C TRP A 116 11.05 -10.35 0.39
N VAL A 117 11.02 -11.44 -0.37
CA VAL A 117 11.59 -11.48 -1.73
C VAL A 117 10.96 -10.41 -2.61
N ILE A 118 9.62 -10.36 -2.67
CA ILE A 118 8.94 -9.38 -3.53
C ILE A 118 9.15 -7.94 -3.04
N ALA A 119 9.27 -7.69 -1.74
CA ALA A 119 9.59 -6.38 -1.21
C ALA A 119 11.02 -5.95 -1.61
N ILE A 120 12.00 -6.83 -1.47
CA ILE A 120 13.40 -6.53 -1.80
C ILE A 120 13.56 -6.20 -3.27
N ILE A 121 13.04 -7.04 -4.18
CA ILE A 121 13.19 -6.80 -5.61
C ILE A 121 12.20 -5.76 -6.12
N GLY A 122 10.97 -5.71 -5.57
CA GLY A 122 9.91 -4.77 -5.94
C GLY A 122 10.24 -3.32 -5.56
N SER A 123 11.12 -3.09 -4.56
CA SER A 123 11.56 -1.73 -4.22
C SER A 123 12.26 -1.02 -5.39
N ALA A 124 12.89 -1.76 -6.31
CA ALA A 124 13.43 -1.18 -7.54
C ALA A 124 12.32 -0.74 -8.51
N THR A 125 11.17 -1.42 -8.51
CA THR A 125 9.98 -1.02 -9.26
C THR A 125 9.41 0.27 -8.68
N ALA A 126 9.22 0.34 -7.36
CA ALA A 126 8.76 1.55 -6.66
C ALA A 126 9.69 2.75 -6.90
N PHE A 127 11.02 2.51 -6.94
CA PHE A 127 11.99 3.53 -7.33
C PHE A 127 11.71 4.09 -8.72
N VAL A 128 11.48 3.21 -9.70
CA VAL A 128 11.28 3.61 -11.11
C VAL A 128 9.98 4.38 -11.26
N GLU A 129 8.86 3.86 -10.74
CA GLU A 129 7.55 4.50 -10.89
C GLU A 129 7.47 5.86 -10.20
N ALA A 130 8.04 6.00 -8.99
CA ALA A 130 8.06 7.28 -8.29
C ALA A 130 9.00 8.31 -8.94
N THR A 131 10.14 7.85 -9.49
CA THR A 131 11.04 8.71 -10.28
C THR A 131 10.33 9.23 -11.54
N LEU A 132 9.58 8.37 -12.25
CA LEU A 132 8.80 8.76 -13.42
C LEU A 132 7.66 9.73 -13.04
N ALA A 133 6.96 9.47 -11.94
CA ALA A 133 5.91 10.37 -11.48
C ALA A 133 6.42 11.77 -11.17
N GLN A 134 7.60 11.87 -10.56
CA GLN A 134 8.28 13.13 -10.34
C GLN A 134 8.72 13.80 -11.65
N LEU A 135 9.27 13.04 -12.60
CA LEU A 135 9.71 13.58 -13.89
C LEU A 135 8.56 14.21 -14.65
N PHE A 136 7.40 13.54 -14.71
CA PHE A 136 6.22 13.95 -15.49
C PHE A 136 5.16 14.72 -14.67
N LYS A 137 5.49 15.20 -13.47
CA LYS A 137 4.57 16.00 -12.66
C LYS A 137 4.19 17.31 -13.34
N GLN A 138 3.05 17.86 -12.95
CA GLN A 138 2.50 19.11 -13.47
C GLN A 138 2.30 20.13 -12.35
N LYS A 139 2.36 21.42 -12.71
CA LYS A 139 1.98 22.51 -11.80
C LYS A 139 0.46 22.49 -11.60
N SER A 140 0.01 22.74 -10.37
CA SER A 140 -1.40 22.85 -9.97
C SER A 140 -1.55 24.01 -9.00
N GLU A 141 -2.78 24.49 -8.79
CA GLU A 141 -3.07 25.62 -7.86
C GLU A 141 -2.59 25.37 -6.43
N GLY A 142 -2.46 24.11 -6.01
CA GLY A 142 -2.03 23.68 -4.67
C GLY A 142 -0.57 23.21 -4.58
N GLY A 143 0.22 23.20 -5.65
CA GLY A 143 1.57 22.64 -5.70
C GLY A 143 1.82 21.82 -6.96
N PHE A 144 2.06 20.52 -6.81
CA PHE A 144 2.27 19.60 -7.92
C PHE A 144 1.26 18.46 -7.90
N ILE A 145 0.92 17.97 -9.09
CA ILE A 145 0.12 16.76 -9.31
C ILE A 145 0.84 15.86 -10.31
N GLY A 146 0.61 14.56 -10.25
CA GLY A 146 1.20 13.59 -11.15
C GLY A 146 0.78 12.18 -10.79
N GLY A 147 1.55 11.21 -11.24
CA GLY A 147 1.28 9.79 -11.08
C GLY A 147 1.22 9.07 -12.42
N PRO A 148 0.81 7.78 -12.44
CA PRO A 148 0.86 6.97 -13.65
C PRO A 148 0.02 7.52 -14.81
N ALA A 149 -1.18 8.01 -14.56
CA ALA A 149 -2.01 8.61 -15.60
C ALA A 149 -1.27 9.74 -16.34
N TYR A 150 -0.47 10.52 -15.61
CA TYR A 150 0.30 11.64 -16.18
C TYR A 150 1.51 11.17 -16.97
N TYR A 151 2.33 10.22 -16.45
CA TYR A 151 3.48 9.74 -17.21
C TYR A 151 3.07 8.83 -18.37
N ILE A 152 1.95 8.12 -18.31
CA ILE A 152 1.39 7.38 -19.44
C ILE A 152 0.96 8.37 -20.54
N ARG A 153 0.20 9.40 -20.17
CA ARG A 153 -0.31 10.38 -21.12
C ARG A 153 0.82 11.14 -21.85
N ARG A 154 1.85 11.57 -21.11
CA ARG A 154 2.94 12.38 -21.67
C ARG A 154 4.11 11.54 -22.16
N GLY A 155 4.53 10.55 -21.38
CA GLY A 155 5.70 9.72 -21.69
C GLY A 155 5.43 8.72 -22.80
N LEU A 156 4.28 8.03 -22.77
CA LEU A 156 3.85 7.11 -23.84
C LEU A 156 3.02 7.81 -24.90
N LYS A 157 2.61 9.07 -24.68
CA LYS A 157 1.71 9.83 -25.58
C LYS A 157 0.39 9.09 -25.87
N ASN A 158 -0.08 8.28 -24.92
CA ASN A 158 -1.29 7.48 -25.07
C ASN A 158 -2.37 7.90 -24.06
N PRO A 159 -3.37 8.72 -24.48
CA PRO A 159 -4.44 9.19 -23.62
C PRO A 159 -5.42 8.08 -23.23
N TYR A 160 -5.58 7.03 -24.04
CA TYR A 160 -6.52 5.94 -23.75
C TYR A 160 -6.03 5.04 -22.64
N ILE A 161 -4.74 4.64 -22.69
CA ILE A 161 -4.14 3.84 -21.60
C ILE A 161 -4.08 4.67 -20.32
N ALA A 162 -3.80 5.98 -20.40
CA ALA A 162 -3.84 6.87 -19.25
C ALA A 162 -5.23 6.95 -18.60
N ALA A 163 -6.28 7.05 -19.43
CA ALA A 163 -7.67 7.03 -18.93
C ALA A 163 -8.03 5.68 -18.33
N LEU A 164 -7.67 4.57 -18.98
CA LEU A 164 -7.86 3.22 -18.45
C LEU A 164 -7.21 3.05 -17.07
N PHE A 165 -5.94 3.47 -16.94
CA PHE A 165 -5.24 3.43 -15.65
C PHE A 165 -5.99 4.25 -14.58
N ALA A 166 -6.40 5.48 -14.91
CA ALA A 166 -7.12 6.34 -13.97
C ALA A 166 -8.46 5.74 -13.51
N VAL A 167 -9.19 5.09 -14.39
CA VAL A 167 -10.44 4.35 -14.05
C VAL A 167 -10.12 3.17 -13.15
N LEU A 168 -9.14 2.33 -13.54
CA LEU A 168 -8.75 1.16 -12.74
C LEU A 168 -8.27 1.56 -11.34
N LEU A 169 -7.45 2.61 -11.22
CA LEU A 169 -7.01 3.09 -9.91
C LEU A 169 -8.16 3.61 -9.06
N THR A 170 -9.11 4.34 -9.67
CA THR A 170 -10.30 4.83 -8.97
C THR A 170 -11.15 3.68 -8.43
N ILE A 171 -11.32 2.60 -9.19
CA ILE A 171 -12.07 1.40 -8.78
C ILE A 171 -11.28 0.64 -7.70
N THR A 172 -10.00 0.38 -7.94
CA THR A 172 -9.16 -0.42 -7.03
C THR A 172 -9.06 0.25 -5.66
N PHE A 173 -8.54 1.48 -5.62
CA PHE A 173 -8.29 2.18 -4.35
C PHE A 173 -9.56 2.81 -3.78
N GLY A 174 -10.30 3.54 -4.60
CA GLY A 174 -11.48 4.28 -4.14
C GLY A 174 -12.68 3.42 -3.75
N LEU A 175 -12.80 2.20 -4.29
CA LEU A 175 -13.91 1.30 -3.97
C LEU A 175 -13.41 0.00 -3.34
N SER A 176 -12.65 -0.82 -4.06
CA SER A 176 -12.32 -2.18 -3.63
C SER A 176 -11.45 -2.22 -2.37
N TYR A 177 -10.35 -1.46 -2.33
CA TYR A 177 -9.48 -1.42 -1.16
C TYR A 177 -10.17 -0.78 0.04
N ASN A 178 -11.03 0.22 -0.16
CA ASN A 178 -11.83 0.77 0.94
C ASN A 178 -12.80 -0.27 1.54
N SER A 179 -13.32 -1.18 0.73
CA SER A 179 -14.11 -2.32 1.23
C SER A 179 -13.28 -3.25 2.09
N ILE A 180 -12.04 -3.57 1.68
CA ILE A 180 -11.13 -4.43 2.46
C ILE A 180 -10.77 -3.76 3.80
N GLN A 181 -10.43 -2.47 3.78
CA GLN A 181 -10.07 -1.74 4.99
C GLN A 181 -11.25 -1.72 5.99
N SER A 182 -12.45 -1.39 5.52
CA SER A 182 -13.64 -1.34 6.38
C SER A 182 -14.08 -2.71 6.87
N ASN A 183 -13.95 -3.76 6.06
CA ASN A 183 -14.21 -5.14 6.46
C ASN A 183 -13.32 -5.55 7.64
N THR A 184 -12.02 -5.31 7.51
CA THR A 184 -11.05 -5.67 8.55
C THR A 184 -11.27 -4.90 9.85
N ILE A 185 -11.63 -3.60 9.78
CA ILE A 185 -12.01 -2.84 10.97
C ILE A 185 -13.27 -3.45 11.59
N GLY A 186 -14.28 -3.79 10.78
CA GLY A 186 -15.51 -4.41 11.21
C GLY A 186 -15.26 -5.69 12.01
N ASP A 187 -14.47 -6.60 11.45
CA ASP A 187 -14.12 -7.87 12.08
C ASP A 187 -13.36 -7.66 13.41
N ALA A 188 -12.36 -6.78 13.41
CA ALA A 188 -11.57 -6.49 14.60
C ALA A 188 -12.40 -5.89 15.74
N MET A 189 -13.32 -4.97 15.43
CA MET A 189 -14.18 -4.34 16.43
C MET A 189 -15.22 -5.31 16.99
N VAL A 190 -15.79 -6.16 16.14
CA VAL A 190 -16.76 -7.18 16.58
C VAL A 190 -16.11 -8.13 17.58
N VAL A 191 -14.88 -8.58 17.34
CA VAL A 191 -14.12 -9.44 18.26
C VAL A 191 -13.75 -8.69 19.54
N ALA A 192 -13.16 -7.50 19.43
CA ALA A 192 -12.64 -6.77 20.58
C ALA A 192 -13.74 -6.37 21.60
N PHE A 193 -14.93 -6.06 21.12
CA PHE A 193 -16.04 -5.61 21.96
C PHE A 193 -17.11 -6.68 22.17
N ASN A 194 -16.86 -7.93 21.78
CA ASN A 194 -17.80 -9.05 21.87
C ASN A 194 -19.20 -8.70 21.32
N LEU A 195 -19.22 -7.96 20.19
CA LEU A 195 -20.48 -7.41 19.68
C LEU A 195 -21.48 -8.47 19.24
N ASN A 196 -21.04 -9.68 18.89
CA ASN A 196 -21.95 -10.79 18.57
C ASN A 196 -22.69 -11.35 19.81
N GLU A 197 -22.11 -11.21 21.01
CA GLU A 197 -22.78 -11.58 22.27
C GLU A 197 -23.71 -10.47 22.74
N ILE A 198 -23.29 -9.20 22.60
CA ILE A 198 -24.08 -8.03 22.99
C ILE A 198 -25.27 -7.82 22.05
N LEU A 199 -25.07 -8.08 20.75
CA LEU A 199 -26.04 -7.90 19.68
C LEU A 199 -26.21 -9.22 18.91
N PRO A 200 -26.86 -10.25 19.50
CA PRO A 200 -26.96 -11.59 18.92
C PRO A 200 -27.89 -11.67 17.70
N TYR A 201 -28.25 -10.54 17.13
CA TYR A 201 -29.18 -10.46 16.01
C TYR A 201 -28.44 -10.53 14.67
N GLN A 202 -29.11 -11.14 13.71
CA GLN A 202 -28.72 -11.10 12.30
C GLN A 202 -29.62 -10.14 11.54
N VAL A 203 -29.01 -9.29 10.74
CA VAL A 203 -29.72 -8.35 9.88
C VAL A 203 -29.65 -8.85 8.43
N ASN A 204 -30.80 -8.93 7.77
CA ASN A 204 -30.82 -9.32 6.36
C ASN A 204 -30.61 -8.08 5.49
N ILE A 205 -29.46 -8.02 4.80
CA ILE A 205 -29.12 -6.95 3.87
C ILE A 205 -29.05 -7.56 2.47
N LEU A 206 -29.98 -7.22 1.60
CA LEU A 206 -30.06 -7.69 0.21
C LEU A 206 -30.02 -9.23 0.07
N GLY A 207 -30.57 -9.96 1.07
CA GLY A 207 -30.59 -11.42 1.09
C GLY A 207 -29.40 -12.07 1.82
N PHE A 208 -28.45 -11.29 2.33
CA PHE A 208 -27.32 -11.80 3.12
C PHE A 208 -27.56 -11.59 4.60
N SER A 209 -27.31 -12.62 5.41
CA SER A 209 -27.38 -12.56 6.86
C SER A 209 -26.06 -11.97 7.39
N VAL A 210 -26.12 -10.80 8.00
CA VAL A 210 -24.96 -10.05 8.54
C VAL A 210 -25.17 -9.79 10.02
N SER A 211 -24.13 -9.98 10.86
CA SER A 211 -24.27 -9.70 12.28
C SER A 211 -24.57 -8.22 12.54
N ALA A 212 -25.46 -7.94 13.50
CA ALA A 212 -25.82 -6.59 13.88
C ALA A 212 -24.59 -5.78 14.34
N GLY A 213 -23.61 -6.43 14.96
CA GLY A 213 -22.34 -5.82 15.33
C GLY A 213 -21.56 -5.26 14.10
N LYS A 214 -21.47 -6.00 13.01
CA LYS A 214 -20.85 -5.52 11.75
C LYS A 214 -21.63 -4.35 11.13
N VAL A 215 -22.96 -4.42 11.16
CA VAL A 215 -23.83 -3.34 10.66
C VAL A 215 -23.61 -2.06 11.47
N LEU A 216 -23.56 -2.15 12.78
CA LEU A 216 -23.30 -1.00 13.67
C LEU A 216 -21.92 -0.37 13.39
N VAL A 217 -20.86 -1.19 13.38
CA VAL A 217 -19.51 -0.73 13.11
C VAL A 217 -19.42 -0.11 11.71
N GLY A 218 -19.99 -0.77 10.70
CA GLY A 218 -20.05 -0.26 9.33
C GLY A 218 -20.74 1.09 9.19
N ALA A 219 -21.86 1.29 9.90
CA ALA A 219 -22.56 2.57 9.92
C ALA A 219 -21.74 3.70 10.57
N VAL A 220 -21.09 3.42 11.71
CA VAL A 220 -20.19 4.37 12.39
C VAL A 220 -19.00 4.72 11.49
N LEU A 221 -18.35 3.72 10.88
CA LEU A 221 -17.23 3.95 9.96
C LEU A 221 -17.63 4.77 8.75
N ALA A 222 -18.78 4.46 8.14
CA ALA A 222 -19.29 5.20 6.99
C ALA A 222 -19.54 6.66 7.36
N LEU A 223 -20.14 6.94 8.52
CA LEU A 223 -20.37 8.30 9.01
C LEU A 223 -19.05 9.05 9.24
N LEU A 224 -18.08 8.41 9.89
CA LEU A 224 -16.76 9.01 10.15
C LEU A 224 -16.03 9.28 8.84
N SER A 225 -15.97 8.31 7.93
CA SER A 225 -15.34 8.47 6.61
C SER A 225 -16.00 9.57 5.79
N PHE A 226 -17.33 9.59 5.76
CA PHE A 226 -18.10 10.62 5.07
C PHE A 226 -17.75 12.02 5.59
N THR A 227 -17.74 12.23 6.91
CA THR A 227 -17.43 13.54 7.51
C THR A 227 -15.99 13.99 7.21
N VAL A 228 -15.05 13.07 7.15
CA VAL A 228 -13.64 13.41 6.83
C VAL A 228 -13.47 13.70 5.34
N VAL A 229 -14.04 12.87 4.47
CA VAL A 229 -13.96 13.00 3.00
C VAL A 229 -14.57 14.31 2.53
N PHE A 230 -15.73 14.71 3.09
CA PHE A 230 -16.35 15.99 2.78
C PHE A 230 -15.67 17.20 3.45
N GLY A 231 -14.83 16.98 4.47
CA GLY A 231 -14.00 18.01 5.11
C GLY A 231 -12.77 18.44 4.27
N GLY A 232 -12.48 17.75 3.18
CA GLY A 232 -11.44 18.08 2.19
C GLY A 232 -10.02 17.71 2.61
N ILE A 233 -9.11 17.79 1.64
CA ILE A 233 -7.72 17.30 1.68
C ILE A 233 -6.87 17.82 2.86
N LYS A 234 -7.14 19.05 3.33
CA LYS A 234 -6.39 19.63 4.46
C LYS A 234 -6.68 18.90 5.78
N ARG A 235 -7.93 18.46 5.97
CA ARG A 235 -8.35 17.71 7.15
C ARG A 235 -7.78 16.31 7.13
N ILE A 236 -7.79 15.68 5.95
CA ILE A 236 -7.18 14.38 5.65
C ILE A 236 -5.71 14.37 6.04
N ALA A 237 -4.91 15.26 5.45
CA ALA A 237 -3.47 15.34 5.69
C ALA A 237 -3.10 15.60 7.16
N LYS A 238 -3.92 16.39 7.88
CA LYS A 238 -3.69 16.67 9.30
C LYS A 238 -3.95 15.46 10.19
N VAL A 239 -5.02 14.73 9.91
CA VAL A 239 -5.39 13.52 10.69
C VAL A 239 -4.38 12.40 10.46
N SER A 240 -4.14 12.04 9.20
CA SER A 240 -3.20 10.95 8.85
C SER A 240 -1.75 11.26 9.27
N GLY A 241 -1.33 12.52 9.15
CA GLY A 241 0.04 12.92 9.47
C GLY A 241 0.41 12.82 10.96
N ILE A 242 -0.56 12.74 11.86
CA ILE A 242 -0.34 12.59 13.30
C ILE A 242 -0.61 11.15 13.75
N LEU A 243 -1.73 10.59 13.33
CA LEU A 243 -2.18 9.28 13.81
C LEU A 243 -1.25 8.15 13.38
N VAL A 244 -0.83 8.15 12.12
CA VAL A 244 -0.05 7.02 11.56
C VAL A 244 1.34 6.88 12.17
N PRO A 245 2.17 7.94 12.32
CA PRO A 245 3.47 7.80 13.00
C PRO A 245 3.34 7.34 14.45
N VAL A 246 2.35 7.85 15.19
CA VAL A 246 2.14 7.47 16.59
C VAL A 246 1.78 5.98 16.69
N MET A 247 0.86 5.52 15.84
CA MET A 247 0.45 4.12 15.84
C MET A 247 1.54 3.18 15.33
N ALA A 248 2.28 3.56 14.29
CA ALA A 248 3.41 2.78 13.80
C ALA A 248 4.48 2.59 14.90
N LEU A 249 4.81 3.67 15.62
CA LEU A 249 5.76 3.59 16.74
C LEU A 249 5.23 2.73 17.90
N ALA A 250 3.96 2.87 18.26
CA ALA A 250 3.34 2.05 19.30
C ALA A 250 3.32 0.57 18.91
N TYR A 251 2.95 0.27 17.65
CA TYR A 251 2.95 -1.09 17.13
C TYR A 251 4.35 -1.70 17.08
N LEU A 252 5.34 -0.96 16.59
CA LEU A 252 6.74 -1.39 16.56
C LEU A 252 7.30 -1.62 17.97
N ALA A 253 6.96 -0.75 18.93
CA ALA A 253 7.39 -0.91 20.31
C ALA A 253 6.80 -2.21 20.94
N LEU A 254 5.53 -2.49 20.67
CA LEU A 254 4.88 -3.71 21.13
C LEU A 254 5.47 -4.95 20.46
N ALA A 255 5.68 -4.91 19.15
CA ALA A 255 6.31 -6.00 18.41
C ALA A 255 7.73 -6.26 18.90
N LEU A 256 8.50 -5.22 19.19
CA LEU A 256 9.83 -5.35 19.78
C LEU A 256 9.77 -5.96 21.18
N PHE A 257 8.78 -5.60 21.99
CA PHE A 257 8.55 -6.21 23.30
C PHE A 257 8.32 -7.73 23.18
N VAL A 258 7.43 -8.17 22.27
CA VAL A 258 7.16 -9.59 22.02
C VAL A 258 8.44 -10.29 21.51
N LEU A 259 9.16 -9.66 20.58
CA LEU A 259 10.40 -10.21 20.01
C LEU A 259 11.50 -10.39 21.07
N VAL A 260 11.66 -9.44 21.97
CA VAL A 260 12.64 -9.54 23.07
C VAL A 260 12.24 -10.64 24.06
N ARG A 261 10.95 -10.79 24.33
CA ARG A 261 10.40 -11.85 25.21
C ARG A 261 10.66 -13.26 24.66
N HIS A 262 10.67 -13.41 23.34
CA HIS A 262 10.86 -14.68 22.64
C HIS A 262 12.15 -14.73 21.82
N ILE A 263 13.21 -14.08 22.33
CA ILE A 263 14.48 -13.94 21.59
C ILE A 263 15.15 -15.30 21.29
N ASP A 264 14.93 -16.28 22.15
CA ASP A 264 15.38 -17.67 22.03
C ASP A 264 14.66 -18.42 20.88
N LEU A 265 13.43 -18.03 20.54
CA LEU A 265 12.66 -18.66 19.47
C LEU A 265 12.95 -18.07 18.08
N ILE A 266 13.69 -16.96 18.00
CA ILE A 266 14.00 -16.32 16.72
C ILE A 266 14.64 -17.29 15.71
N PRO A 267 15.68 -18.07 16.06
CA PRO A 267 16.29 -19.02 15.12
C PRO A 267 15.32 -20.08 14.62
N SER A 268 14.47 -20.61 15.50
CA SER A 268 13.48 -21.65 15.15
C SER A 268 12.38 -21.10 14.23
N VAL A 269 11.93 -19.86 14.41
CA VAL A 269 10.96 -19.21 13.53
C VAL A 269 11.56 -18.94 12.15
N PHE A 270 12.81 -18.51 12.09
CA PHE A 270 13.51 -18.39 10.79
C PHE A 270 13.62 -19.76 10.11
N SER A 271 14.03 -20.83 10.81
CA SER A 271 14.07 -22.19 10.26
C SER A 271 12.68 -22.59 9.73
N LEU A 272 11.63 -22.37 10.51
CA LEU A 272 10.25 -22.64 10.12
C LEU A 272 9.84 -21.91 8.82
N ILE A 273 10.17 -20.62 8.71
CA ILE A 273 9.89 -19.82 7.51
C ILE A 273 10.61 -20.39 6.30
N PHE A 274 11.93 -20.68 6.41
CA PHE A 274 12.72 -21.19 5.30
C PHE A 274 12.34 -22.64 4.93
N GLU A 275 12.12 -23.52 5.89
CA GLU A 275 11.69 -24.88 5.65
C GLU A 275 10.34 -24.94 4.95
N ASN A 276 9.39 -24.08 5.34
CA ASN A 276 8.08 -23.99 4.68
C ASN A 276 8.14 -23.28 3.32
N ALA A 277 9.12 -22.41 3.10
CA ALA A 277 9.30 -21.77 1.80
C ALA A 277 9.89 -22.69 0.74
N PHE A 278 10.73 -23.68 1.13
CA PHE A 278 11.49 -24.54 0.22
C PHE A 278 11.42 -26.04 0.57
N GLY A 279 10.71 -26.43 1.60
CA GLY A 279 10.71 -27.80 2.13
C GLY A 279 10.25 -28.85 1.11
N ILE A 280 10.80 -30.06 1.23
CA ILE A 280 10.51 -31.20 0.36
C ILE A 280 9.02 -31.52 0.32
N GLY A 281 8.32 -31.40 1.46
CA GLY A 281 6.87 -31.60 1.54
C GLY A 281 6.06 -30.61 0.71
N GLN A 282 6.48 -29.36 0.65
CA GLN A 282 5.86 -28.31 -0.17
C GLN A 282 6.11 -28.55 -1.67
N VAL A 283 7.33 -28.98 -2.04
CA VAL A 283 7.71 -29.31 -3.42
C VAL A 283 6.95 -30.54 -3.91
N ALA A 284 6.88 -31.60 -3.11
CA ALA A 284 6.22 -32.85 -3.48
C ALA A 284 4.69 -32.72 -3.58
N GLY A 285 4.08 -31.82 -2.77
CA GLY A 285 2.62 -31.58 -2.73
C GLY A 285 2.12 -30.49 -3.71
N GLY A 286 3.00 -29.88 -4.51
CA GLY A 286 2.63 -28.71 -5.32
C GLY A 286 2.40 -27.42 -4.49
N GLY A 287 2.64 -27.46 -3.19
CA GLY A 287 2.39 -26.35 -2.26
C GLY A 287 3.36 -25.18 -2.41
N LEU A 288 4.56 -25.42 -2.97
CA LEU A 288 5.56 -24.36 -3.18
C LEU A 288 4.99 -23.21 -4.03
N GLY A 289 4.31 -23.53 -5.13
CA GLY A 289 3.70 -22.52 -6.00
C GLY A 289 2.60 -21.72 -5.29
N ALA A 290 1.78 -22.39 -4.50
CA ALA A 290 0.71 -21.74 -3.73
C ALA A 290 1.29 -20.83 -2.63
N THR A 291 2.26 -21.29 -1.85
CA THR A 291 2.95 -20.51 -0.82
C THR A 291 3.62 -19.27 -1.43
N MET A 292 4.33 -19.44 -2.55
CA MET A 292 4.96 -18.33 -3.28
C MET A 292 3.93 -17.35 -3.80
N MET A 293 2.85 -17.83 -4.44
CA MET A 293 1.79 -16.98 -4.98
C MET A 293 1.14 -16.13 -3.89
N ILE A 294 0.76 -16.75 -2.77
CA ILE A 294 0.13 -16.05 -1.65
C ILE A 294 1.09 -15.03 -1.04
N GLY A 295 2.35 -15.41 -0.81
CA GLY A 295 3.36 -14.49 -0.27
C GLY A 295 3.59 -13.27 -1.17
N ILE A 296 3.74 -13.47 -2.47
CA ILE A 296 3.90 -12.38 -3.45
C ILE A 296 2.65 -11.51 -3.50
N LYS A 297 1.46 -12.12 -3.54
CA LYS A 297 0.16 -11.42 -3.57
C LYS A 297 -0.04 -10.53 -2.33
N ARG A 298 0.15 -11.08 -1.13
CA ARG A 298 0.01 -10.32 0.13
C ARG A 298 1.12 -9.30 0.33
N GLY A 299 2.35 -9.61 -0.12
CA GLY A 299 3.47 -8.67 -0.12
C GLY A 299 3.20 -7.46 -1.01
N LEU A 300 2.71 -7.68 -2.24
CA LEU A 300 2.35 -6.60 -3.16
C LEU A 300 1.22 -5.74 -2.60
N PHE A 301 0.14 -6.37 -2.09
CA PHE A 301 -0.98 -5.66 -1.47
C PHE A 301 -0.54 -4.76 -0.30
N SER A 302 0.49 -5.18 0.46
CA SER A 302 1.00 -4.38 1.58
C SER A 302 1.83 -3.18 1.10
N ASN A 303 2.81 -3.40 0.21
CA ASN A 303 3.78 -2.36 -0.15
C ASN A 303 3.45 -1.59 -1.43
N GLU A 304 2.43 -2.00 -2.17
CA GLU A 304 1.90 -1.37 -3.40
C GLU A 304 2.95 -1.18 -4.53
N ALA A 305 4.10 -1.85 -4.47
CA ALA A 305 5.21 -1.64 -5.42
C ALA A 305 4.87 -2.14 -6.83
N GLY A 306 4.68 -1.22 -7.77
CA GLY A 306 4.30 -1.53 -9.14
C GLY A 306 2.80 -1.38 -9.42
N GLU A 307 1.96 -1.09 -8.40
CA GLU A 307 0.54 -0.79 -8.59
C GLU A 307 0.30 0.62 -9.14
N GLY A 308 1.25 1.53 -8.89
CA GLY A 308 1.15 2.92 -9.36
C GLY A 308 0.33 3.83 -8.44
N SER A 309 0.04 3.43 -7.20
CA SER A 309 -0.65 4.23 -6.19
C SER A 309 0.27 5.29 -5.57
N ALA A 310 1.35 4.84 -4.94
CA ALA A 310 2.36 5.69 -4.31
C ALA A 310 2.91 6.81 -5.22
N PRO A 311 3.10 6.60 -6.53
CA PRO A 311 3.48 7.65 -7.48
C PRO A 311 2.58 8.88 -7.50
N ASN A 312 1.27 8.76 -7.21
CA ASN A 312 0.36 9.91 -7.15
C ASN A 312 0.74 10.89 -6.05
N VAL A 313 1.13 10.38 -4.89
CA VAL A 313 1.63 11.21 -3.77
C VAL A 313 3.09 11.60 -3.99
N ALA A 314 3.93 10.69 -4.46
CA ALA A 314 5.32 10.98 -4.77
C ALA A 314 5.49 12.18 -5.70
N ALA A 315 4.60 12.34 -6.69
CA ALA A 315 4.61 13.46 -7.62
C ALA A 315 4.36 14.83 -6.95
N THR A 316 3.65 14.87 -5.82
CA THR A 316 3.32 16.13 -5.14
C THR A 316 4.52 16.76 -4.43
N ALA A 317 5.58 16.01 -4.21
CA ALA A 317 6.76 16.48 -3.51
C ALA A 317 7.55 17.53 -4.31
N ASP A 318 7.98 18.58 -3.62
CA ASP A 318 8.91 19.57 -4.17
C ASP A 318 10.35 19.13 -3.84
N VAL A 319 11.02 18.58 -4.83
CA VAL A 319 12.39 18.07 -4.72
C VAL A 319 13.28 18.64 -5.80
N SER A 320 14.58 18.74 -5.54
CA SER A 320 15.56 19.27 -6.51
C SER A 320 15.90 18.27 -7.63
N HIS A 321 15.65 16.96 -7.42
CA HIS A 321 15.92 15.91 -8.40
C HIS A 321 14.90 14.76 -8.28
N PRO A 322 14.31 14.26 -9.40
CA PRO A 322 13.30 13.19 -9.37
C PRO A 322 13.70 11.93 -8.59
N VAL A 323 14.97 11.54 -8.68
CA VAL A 323 15.54 10.36 -8.01
C VAL A 323 15.42 10.43 -6.48
N LYS A 324 15.42 11.63 -5.88
CA LYS A 324 15.28 11.77 -4.42
C LYS A 324 13.98 11.12 -3.94
N GLN A 325 12.88 11.39 -4.63
CA GLN A 325 11.59 10.80 -4.26
C GLN A 325 11.49 9.33 -4.65
N GLY A 326 12.12 8.90 -5.75
CA GLY A 326 12.24 7.48 -6.10
C GLY A 326 12.93 6.68 -4.99
N LEU A 327 14.04 7.20 -4.44
CA LEU A 327 14.76 6.56 -3.32
C LEU A 327 13.92 6.50 -2.04
N MET A 328 13.15 7.55 -1.76
CA MET A 328 12.25 7.58 -0.59
C MET A 328 11.14 6.53 -0.70
N GLN A 329 10.52 6.38 -1.87
CA GLN A 329 9.47 5.36 -2.07
C GLN A 329 10.03 3.94 -2.02
N ALA A 330 11.24 3.70 -2.56
CA ALA A 330 11.91 2.41 -2.42
C ALA A 330 12.20 2.06 -0.95
N LEU A 331 12.55 3.05 -0.11
CA LEU A 331 12.69 2.85 1.33
C LEU A 331 11.35 2.54 1.99
N GLY A 332 10.25 3.15 1.51
CA GLY A 332 8.90 2.87 1.99
C GLY A 332 8.53 1.40 1.89
N VAL A 333 8.83 0.76 0.76
CA VAL A 333 8.62 -0.69 0.56
C VAL A 333 9.37 -1.53 1.61
N PHE A 334 10.61 -1.15 1.93
CA PHE A 334 11.37 -1.86 2.97
C PHE A 334 10.76 -1.68 4.35
N VAL A 335 10.42 -0.45 4.72
CA VAL A 335 9.81 -0.17 6.04
C VAL A 335 8.48 -0.90 6.17
N ASP A 336 7.64 -0.85 5.14
CA ASP A 336 6.33 -1.50 5.14
C ASP A 336 6.46 -3.02 5.33
N THR A 337 7.18 -3.69 4.47
CA THR A 337 7.14 -5.15 4.41
C THR A 337 8.24 -5.80 5.26
N LEU A 338 9.51 -5.33 5.18
CA LEU A 338 10.58 -5.98 5.94
C LEU A 338 10.55 -5.62 7.43
N VAL A 339 9.89 -4.50 7.81
CA VAL A 339 9.78 -4.13 9.23
C VAL A 339 8.37 -4.42 9.71
N VAL A 340 7.34 -3.70 9.22
CA VAL A 340 5.99 -3.77 9.81
C VAL A 340 5.35 -5.15 9.60
N CYS A 341 5.37 -5.71 8.38
CA CYS A 341 4.82 -7.05 8.13
C CYS A 341 5.59 -8.13 8.89
N SER A 342 6.92 -8.01 9.02
CA SER A 342 7.72 -8.97 9.78
C SER A 342 7.37 -8.95 11.27
N CYS A 343 7.07 -7.77 11.85
CA CYS A 343 6.58 -7.67 13.22
C CYS A 343 5.30 -8.49 13.42
N THR A 344 4.34 -8.34 12.52
CA THR A 344 3.09 -9.13 12.56
C THR A 344 3.36 -10.62 12.41
N ALA A 345 4.21 -10.98 11.44
CA ALA A 345 4.56 -12.38 11.21
C ALA A 345 5.20 -13.02 12.44
N PHE A 346 6.16 -12.36 13.07
CA PHE A 346 6.81 -12.87 14.28
C PHE A 346 5.83 -13.00 15.46
N ILE A 347 4.93 -12.02 15.68
CA ILE A 347 3.90 -12.11 16.71
C ILE A 347 3.04 -13.37 16.50
N ILE A 348 2.57 -13.61 15.26
CA ILE A 348 1.74 -14.77 14.94
C ILE A 348 2.51 -16.08 15.08
N LEU A 349 3.76 -16.13 14.63
CA LEU A 349 4.55 -17.36 14.64
C LEU A 349 5.05 -17.72 16.05
N PHE A 350 5.40 -16.74 16.89
CA PHE A 350 5.76 -16.99 18.29
C PHE A 350 4.59 -17.51 19.12
N SER A 351 3.39 -16.97 18.90
CA SER A 351 2.19 -17.38 19.62
C SER A 351 1.73 -18.83 19.32
N GLY A 352 2.15 -19.37 18.17
CA GLY A 352 1.69 -20.69 17.70
C GLY A 352 0.21 -20.75 17.28
N THR A 353 -0.54 -19.65 17.37
CA THR A 353 -1.99 -19.64 17.08
C THR A 353 -2.34 -19.99 15.63
N HIS A 354 -1.39 -19.86 14.71
CA HIS A 354 -1.55 -20.23 13.29
C HIS A 354 -1.72 -21.73 13.07
N THR A 355 -1.37 -22.56 14.04
CA THR A 355 -1.45 -24.04 13.92
C THR A 355 -2.86 -24.59 14.14
N SER A 356 -3.78 -23.82 14.75
CA SER A 356 -5.17 -24.25 14.96
C SER A 356 -5.97 -24.36 13.66
N GLY A 357 -5.60 -23.62 12.61
CA GLY A 357 -6.26 -23.63 11.30
C GLY A 357 -7.61 -22.94 11.23
N ASP A 358 -8.18 -22.50 12.35
CA ASP A 358 -9.55 -21.97 12.44
C ASP A 358 -9.64 -20.46 12.21
N LEU A 359 -8.50 -19.75 12.36
CA LEU A 359 -8.46 -18.28 12.31
C LEU A 359 -7.70 -17.77 11.07
N SER A 360 -8.19 -16.69 10.50
CA SER A 360 -7.54 -15.98 9.40
C SER A 360 -7.77 -14.46 9.49
N GLY A 361 -7.01 -13.69 8.71
CA GLY A 361 -7.15 -12.25 8.71
C GLY A 361 -6.86 -11.63 10.07
N ILE A 362 -7.57 -10.55 10.40
CA ILE A 362 -7.30 -9.78 11.61
C ILE A 362 -7.57 -10.57 12.90
N ALA A 363 -8.50 -11.52 12.87
CA ALA A 363 -8.82 -12.37 14.03
C ALA A 363 -7.62 -13.22 14.46
N LEU A 364 -6.83 -13.73 13.52
CA LEU A 364 -5.60 -14.45 13.82
C LEU A 364 -4.56 -13.53 14.49
N THR A 365 -4.40 -12.31 14.01
CA THR A 365 -3.48 -11.33 14.62
C THR A 365 -3.93 -10.94 16.03
N GLN A 366 -5.24 -10.76 16.25
CA GLN A 366 -5.80 -10.49 17.58
C GLN A 366 -5.55 -11.65 18.54
N ALA A 367 -5.87 -12.88 18.14
CA ALA A 367 -5.64 -14.07 18.96
C ALA A 367 -4.16 -14.27 19.28
N ALA A 368 -3.27 -14.02 18.31
CA ALA A 368 -1.84 -14.11 18.53
C ALA A 368 -1.35 -13.11 19.59
N LEU A 369 -1.78 -11.87 19.53
CA LEU A 369 -1.37 -10.89 20.52
C LEU A 369 -2.10 -11.07 21.87
N GLU A 370 -3.33 -11.60 21.87
CA GLU A 370 -4.05 -11.96 23.09
C GLU A 370 -3.32 -13.05 23.87
N SER A 371 -2.76 -14.04 23.19
CA SER A 371 -1.95 -15.08 23.84
C SER A 371 -0.68 -14.53 24.50
N GLU A 372 -0.13 -13.43 23.99
CA GLU A 372 1.10 -12.82 24.50
C GLU A 372 0.88 -11.86 25.67
N ILE A 373 -0.17 -11.05 25.62
CA ILE A 373 -0.42 -9.97 26.58
C ILE A 373 -1.87 -9.90 27.09
N GLY A 374 -2.64 -10.98 26.88
CA GLY A 374 -4.03 -11.09 27.31
C GLY A 374 -4.97 -10.18 26.51
N LYS A 375 -6.17 -9.95 27.03
CA LYS A 375 -7.23 -9.15 26.37
C LYS A 375 -6.80 -7.75 25.94
N PHE A 376 -5.78 -7.18 26.58
CA PHE A 376 -5.20 -5.91 26.14
C PHE A 376 -4.70 -6.00 24.69
N GLY A 377 -4.13 -7.15 24.29
CA GLY A 377 -3.67 -7.40 22.93
C GLY A 377 -4.78 -7.28 21.90
N THR A 378 -5.94 -7.88 22.18
CA THR A 378 -7.11 -7.79 21.29
C THR A 378 -7.59 -6.36 21.09
N PHE A 379 -7.71 -5.58 22.20
CA PHE A 379 -8.10 -4.17 22.11
C PHE A 379 -7.03 -3.31 21.40
N PHE A 380 -5.76 -3.59 21.67
CA PHE A 380 -4.66 -2.87 21.01
C PHE A 380 -4.68 -3.07 19.49
N ILE A 381 -4.84 -4.33 19.03
CA ILE A 381 -4.94 -4.62 17.59
C ILE A 381 -6.19 -3.97 16.99
N ALA A 382 -7.34 -3.96 17.67
CA ALA A 382 -8.53 -3.30 17.20
C ALA A 382 -8.33 -1.77 17.05
N ALA A 383 -7.67 -1.14 18.01
CA ALA A 383 -7.33 0.27 17.93
C ALA A 383 -6.28 0.54 16.82
N ALA A 384 -5.26 -0.32 16.70
CA ALA A 384 -4.23 -0.20 15.68
C ALA A 384 -4.82 -0.32 14.27
N ILE A 385 -5.60 -1.37 14.01
CA ILE A 385 -6.21 -1.56 12.69
C ILE A 385 -7.25 -0.49 12.38
N PHE A 386 -8.00 0.00 13.38
CA PHE A 386 -8.90 1.14 13.17
C PHE A 386 -8.11 2.35 12.66
N LEU A 387 -7.01 2.72 13.29
CA LEU A 387 -6.25 3.92 12.91
C LEU A 387 -5.50 3.73 11.59
N PHE A 388 -4.86 2.58 11.38
CA PHE A 388 -4.16 2.28 10.13
C PHE A 388 -5.13 2.16 8.95
N ALA A 389 -6.13 1.30 9.04
CA ALA A 389 -7.07 1.08 7.95
C ALA A 389 -7.96 2.30 7.68
N PHE A 390 -8.34 3.06 8.72
CA PHE A 390 -9.07 4.31 8.53
C PHE A 390 -8.23 5.37 7.81
N SER A 391 -6.93 5.47 8.13
CA SER A 391 -6.03 6.36 7.38
C SER A 391 -5.87 5.92 5.92
N SER A 392 -5.84 4.60 5.67
CA SER A 392 -5.79 4.05 4.31
C SER A 392 -7.09 4.32 3.54
N ILE A 393 -8.28 4.20 4.15
CA ILE A 393 -9.56 4.60 3.52
C ILE A 393 -9.48 6.04 2.99
N ILE A 394 -8.92 6.93 3.79
CA ILE A 394 -8.78 8.34 3.44
C ILE A 394 -7.73 8.54 2.34
N GLY A 395 -6.60 7.85 2.41
CA GLY A 395 -5.55 7.88 1.38
C GLY A 395 -6.04 7.33 0.04
N ASN A 396 -6.72 6.18 0.07
CA ASN A 396 -7.31 5.53 -1.10
C ASN A 396 -8.36 6.42 -1.78
N TYR A 397 -9.20 7.08 -0.98
CA TYR A 397 -10.12 8.09 -1.49
C TYR A 397 -9.36 9.21 -2.24
N TYR A 398 -8.26 9.71 -1.69
CA TYR A 398 -7.46 10.75 -2.34
C TYR A 398 -6.90 10.28 -3.70
N TYR A 399 -6.41 9.05 -3.80
CA TYR A 399 -5.94 8.49 -5.07
C TYR A 399 -7.06 8.43 -6.11
N GLY A 400 -8.25 7.97 -5.71
CA GLY A 400 -9.42 7.96 -6.59
C GLY A 400 -9.84 9.37 -7.02
N GLU A 401 -9.94 10.34 -6.09
CA GLU A 401 -10.27 11.72 -6.40
C GLU A 401 -9.27 12.35 -7.38
N ALA A 402 -7.96 12.15 -7.19
CA ALA A 402 -6.93 12.69 -8.07
C ALA A 402 -7.06 12.16 -9.51
N ASN A 403 -7.41 10.88 -9.66
CA ASN A 403 -7.60 10.27 -10.98
C ASN A 403 -8.94 10.65 -11.63
N ILE A 404 -10.01 10.85 -10.86
CA ILE A 404 -11.26 11.44 -11.39
C ILE A 404 -11.01 12.87 -11.88
N ARG A 405 -10.26 13.69 -11.15
CA ARG A 405 -9.88 15.03 -11.60
C ARG A 405 -9.06 15.00 -12.89
N PHE A 406 -8.15 14.04 -13.02
CA PHE A 406 -7.41 13.82 -14.27
C PHE A 406 -8.34 13.52 -15.46
N LEU A 407 -9.35 12.66 -15.26
CA LEU A 407 -10.32 12.27 -16.30
C LEU A 407 -11.25 13.42 -16.67
N THR A 408 -11.79 14.11 -15.68
CA THR A 408 -12.84 15.13 -15.87
C THR A 408 -12.29 16.53 -16.11
N LYS A 409 -10.99 16.74 -15.87
CA LYS A 409 -10.34 18.08 -15.91
C LYS A 409 -11.09 19.10 -15.02
N ASP A 410 -11.60 18.64 -13.88
CA ASP A 410 -12.42 19.42 -12.92
C ASP A 410 -13.72 20.01 -13.48
N ARG A 411 -14.16 19.60 -14.68
CA ARG A 411 -15.39 20.14 -15.32
C ARG A 411 -16.68 19.61 -14.72
N HIS A 412 -16.67 18.42 -14.10
CA HIS A 412 -17.88 17.75 -13.63
C HIS A 412 -17.86 17.53 -12.12
N ARG A 413 -18.14 18.55 -11.35
CA ARG A 413 -18.15 18.50 -9.87
C ARG A 413 -19.12 17.45 -9.30
N TRP A 414 -20.23 17.16 -9.97
CA TRP A 414 -21.19 16.16 -9.53
C TRP A 414 -20.60 14.74 -9.49
N ILE A 415 -19.65 14.40 -10.39
CA ILE A 415 -18.95 13.11 -10.40
C ILE A 415 -18.10 12.96 -9.14
N LEU A 416 -17.41 14.04 -8.74
CA LEU A 416 -16.66 14.06 -7.49
C LEU A 416 -17.56 13.90 -6.26
N TRP A 417 -18.73 14.55 -6.27
CA TRP A 417 -19.72 14.40 -5.21
C TRP A 417 -20.24 12.96 -5.09
N LEU A 418 -20.59 12.37 -6.23
CA LEU A 418 -21.03 10.97 -6.30
C LEU A 418 -19.93 10.03 -5.80
N PHE A 419 -18.69 10.23 -6.25
CA PHE A 419 -17.57 9.43 -5.81
C PHE A 419 -17.31 9.56 -4.31
N ARG A 420 -17.41 10.75 -3.74
CA ARG A 420 -17.30 10.97 -2.29
C ARG A 420 -18.35 10.20 -1.50
N ALA A 421 -19.60 10.25 -1.95
CA ALA A 421 -20.70 9.53 -1.31
C ALA A 421 -20.52 8.02 -1.41
N LEU A 422 -20.09 7.52 -2.59
CA LEU A 422 -19.83 6.11 -2.80
C LEU A 422 -18.62 5.61 -2.01
N SER A 423 -17.45 6.23 -2.20
CA SER A 423 -16.19 5.77 -1.61
C SER A 423 -16.11 5.97 -0.10
N GLY A 424 -16.58 7.13 0.42
CA GLY A 424 -16.53 7.45 1.83
C GLY A 424 -17.74 6.96 2.65
N GLY A 425 -18.85 6.63 2.00
CA GLY A 425 -20.09 6.20 2.65
C GLY A 425 -20.47 4.76 2.30
N LEU A 426 -21.10 4.59 1.16
CA LEU A 426 -21.71 3.30 0.77
C LEU A 426 -20.71 2.14 0.75
N VAL A 427 -19.55 2.32 0.13
CA VAL A 427 -18.54 1.27 -0.02
C VAL A 427 -17.95 0.88 1.33
N VAL A 428 -17.71 1.84 2.21
CA VAL A 428 -17.24 1.59 3.58
C VAL A 428 -18.27 0.79 4.38
N PHE A 429 -19.55 1.14 4.26
CA PHE A 429 -20.63 0.40 4.93
C PHE A 429 -20.76 -1.02 4.40
N VAL A 430 -20.88 -1.18 3.08
CA VAL A 430 -21.03 -2.49 2.43
C VAL A 430 -19.81 -3.38 2.67
N GLY A 431 -18.60 -2.81 2.60
CA GLY A 431 -17.36 -3.53 2.86
C GLY A 431 -17.30 -4.09 4.28
N ALA A 432 -17.67 -3.30 5.29
CA ALA A 432 -17.74 -3.77 6.67
C ALA A 432 -18.72 -4.95 6.87
N CYS A 433 -19.79 -4.97 6.09
CA CYS A 433 -20.83 -6.01 6.14
C CYS A 433 -20.51 -7.25 5.28
N ALA A 434 -19.60 -7.15 4.32
CA ALA A 434 -19.29 -8.21 3.37
C ALA A 434 -18.47 -9.36 4.00
N SER A 435 -18.36 -10.48 3.29
CA SER A 435 -17.48 -11.58 3.68
C SER A 435 -16.01 -11.26 3.36
N LEU A 436 -15.11 -11.73 4.21
CA LEU A 436 -13.65 -11.56 4.06
C LEU A 436 -13.19 -12.03 2.66
N ASP A 437 -13.52 -13.26 2.30
CA ASP A 437 -13.08 -13.86 1.03
C ASP A 437 -13.53 -13.07 -0.20
N TYR A 438 -14.77 -12.54 -0.16
CA TYR A 438 -15.30 -11.78 -1.28
C TYR A 438 -14.55 -10.45 -1.49
N VAL A 439 -14.37 -9.67 -0.41
CA VAL A 439 -13.69 -8.37 -0.54
C VAL A 439 -12.23 -8.52 -0.96
N TRP A 440 -11.55 -9.56 -0.46
CA TRP A 440 -10.16 -9.84 -0.86
C TRP A 440 -10.06 -10.36 -2.29
N THR A 441 -10.97 -11.25 -2.72
CA THR A 441 -10.96 -11.74 -4.10
C THR A 441 -11.18 -10.61 -5.10
N VAL A 442 -12.16 -9.74 -4.85
CA VAL A 442 -12.41 -8.57 -5.70
C VAL A 442 -11.21 -7.61 -5.69
N GLY A 443 -10.62 -7.39 -4.51
CA GLY A 443 -9.42 -6.58 -4.36
C GLY A 443 -8.24 -7.10 -5.17
N ASP A 444 -7.98 -8.39 -5.07
CA ASP A 444 -6.90 -9.06 -5.79
C ASP A 444 -7.07 -8.95 -7.32
N ILE A 445 -8.29 -9.09 -7.84
CA ILE A 445 -8.58 -8.93 -9.27
C ILE A 445 -8.35 -7.48 -9.71
N CYS A 446 -8.86 -6.51 -8.96
CA CYS A 446 -8.67 -5.09 -9.27
C CYS A 446 -7.20 -4.71 -9.25
N MET A 447 -6.46 -5.16 -8.22
CA MET A 447 -5.01 -4.99 -8.09
C MET A 447 -4.27 -5.55 -9.31
N ALA A 448 -4.67 -6.73 -9.77
CA ALA A 448 -4.03 -7.39 -10.90
C ALA A 448 -4.12 -6.55 -12.18
N PHE A 449 -5.30 -6.09 -12.55
CA PHE A 449 -5.48 -5.26 -13.74
C PHE A 449 -4.77 -3.93 -13.64
N LEU A 450 -4.85 -3.26 -12.49
CA LEU A 450 -4.16 -2.00 -12.26
C LEU A 450 -2.64 -2.15 -12.42
N THR A 451 -2.08 -3.17 -11.79
CA THR A 451 -0.65 -3.48 -11.82
C THR A 451 -0.16 -3.80 -13.23
N LEU A 452 -0.90 -4.60 -14.00
CA LEU A 452 -0.52 -4.93 -15.39
C LEU A 452 -0.41 -3.69 -16.28
N VAL A 453 -1.36 -2.76 -16.17
CA VAL A 453 -1.33 -1.51 -16.94
C VAL A 453 -0.17 -0.63 -16.51
N ASN A 454 0.10 -0.53 -15.21
CA ASN A 454 1.22 0.26 -14.71
C ASN A 454 2.57 -0.34 -15.10
N ILE A 455 2.77 -1.65 -14.93
CA ILE A 455 4.01 -2.34 -15.31
C ILE A 455 4.30 -2.18 -16.80
N PHE A 456 3.28 -2.33 -17.67
CA PHE A 456 3.42 -2.06 -19.09
C PHE A 456 3.99 -0.66 -19.35
N ALA A 457 3.49 0.34 -18.65
CA ALA A 457 3.93 1.72 -18.83
C ALA A 457 5.36 1.95 -18.29
N ILE A 458 5.65 1.48 -17.07
CA ILE A 458 6.96 1.74 -16.46
C ILE A 458 8.10 0.96 -17.11
N VAL A 459 7.84 -0.20 -17.71
CA VAL A 459 8.85 -0.94 -18.49
C VAL A 459 9.28 -0.12 -19.71
N GLN A 460 8.34 0.50 -20.43
CA GLN A 460 8.67 1.33 -21.60
C GLN A 460 9.33 2.66 -21.22
N LEU A 461 8.89 3.28 -20.12
CA LEU A 461 9.39 4.57 -19.66
C LEU A 461 10.62 4.46 -18.76
N GLY A 462 10.96 3.30 -18.26
CA GLY A 462 12.05 3.06 -17.30
C GLY A 462 13.40 3.60 -17.76
N LYS A 463 13.63 3.69 -19.08
CA LYS A 463 14.83 4.31 -19.67
C LYS A 463 15.10 5.72 -19.15
N TYR A 464 14.07 6.50 -18.85
CA TYR A 464 14.21 7.85 -18.29
C TYR A 464 14.64 7.81 -16.83
N ALA A 465 14.07 6.92 -16.03
CA ALA A 465 14.50 6.72 -14.66
C ALA A 465 15.96 6.25 -14.56
N PHE A 466 16.41 5.39 -15.48
CA PHE A 466 17.82 4.95 -15.54
C PHE A 466 18.77 6.08 -15.91
N ARG A 467 18.39 6.96 -16.86
CA ARG A 467 19.16 8.17 -17.23
C ARG A 467 19.28 9.11 -16.03
N LEU A 468 18.18 9.37 -15.34
CA LEU A 468 18.14 10.21 -14.14
C LEU A 468 18.98 9.63 -12.99
N LEU A 469 18.93 8.31 -12.76
CA LEU A 469 19.78 7.67 -11.75
C LEU A 469 21.27 7.80 -12.07
N LYS A 470 21.65 7.69 -13.36
CA LYS A 470 23.03 7.87 -13.80
C LYS A 470 23.51 9.31 -13.55
N ASP A 471 22.67 10.30 -13.87
CA ASP A 471 22.94 11.72 -13.61
C ASP A 471 23.07 11.99 -12.10
N TYR A 472 22.10 11.57 -11.31
CA TYR A 472 22.12 11.70 -9.85
C TYR A 472 23.42 11.18 -9.25
N ARG A 473 23.84 9.99 -9.66
CA ARG A 473 25.07 9.35 -9.15
C ARG A 473 26.33 10.09 -9.60
N LYS A 474 26.34 10.68 -10.81
CA LYS A 474 27.44 11.50 -11.29
C LYS A 474 27.62 12.74 -10.40
N GLN A 475 26.54 13.50 -10.17
CA GLN A 475 26.55 14.69 -9.33
C GLN A 475 26.97 14.36 -7.87
N LYS A 476 26.52 13.22 -7.33
CA LYS A 476 26.93 12.75 -5.99
C LYS A 476 28.43 12.45 -5.91
N LYS A 477 29.02 11.84 -6.94
CA LYS A 477 30.47 11.60 -7.01
C LYS A 477 31.29 12.89 -7.07
N GLU A 478 30.71 13.93 -7.67
CA GLU A 478 31.30 15.26 -7.73
C GLU A 478 31.13 16.06 -6.41
N GLY A 479 30.58 15.44 -5.36
CA GLY A 479 30.33 16.08 -4.05
C GLY A 479 29.17 17.08 -4.04
N LYS A 480 28.37 17.16 -5.13
CA LYS A 480 27.24 18.09 -5.26
C LYS A 480 25.97 17.51 -4.62
N ASP A 481 25.04 18.38 -4.19
CA ASP A 481 23.66 17.98 -3.94
C ASP A 481 22.92 17.90 -5.28
N PRO A 482 22.44 16.70 -5.71
CA PRO A 482 21.91 16.53 -7.03
C PRO A 482 20.70 17.40 -7.31
N SER A 483 20.73 18.09 -8.43
CA SER A 483 19.63 18.89 -9.01
C SER A 483 19.38 18.49 -10.44
N PHE A 484 18.14 18.65 -10.89
CA PHE A 484 17.75 18.31 -12.26
C PHE A 484 17.10 19.50 -12.94
N LYS A 485 17.47 19.70 -14.19
CA LYS A 485 16.90 20.73 -15.08
C LYS A 485 16.42 20.10 -16.38
N ARG A 486 15.40 20.68 -16.99
CA ARG A 486 14.81 20.22 -18.26
C ARG A 486 15.87 20.06 -19.37
N SER A 487 16.87 20.94 -19.40
CA SER A 487 17.97 20.89 -20.38
C SER A 487 18.76 19.58 -20.40
N GLN A 488 18.72 18.79 -19.32
CA GLN A 488 19.39 17.49 -19.21
C GLN A 488 18.63 16.34 -19.91
N LEU A 489 17.33 16.56 -20.25
CA LEU A 489 16.48 15.65 -21.01
C LEU A 489 15.65 16.42 -22.05
N PRO A 490 16.29 17.01 -23.08
CA PRO A 490 15.61 17.87 -24.06
C PRO A 490 14.60 17.12 -24.93
N ASP A 491 14.76 15.81 -25.05
CA ASP A 491 13.91 14.90 -25.81
C ASP A 491 12.60 14.52 -25.10
N VAL A 492 12.36 15.03 -23.87
CA VAL A 492 11.20 14.66 -23.07
C VAL A 492 10.31 15.89 -22.82
N ASP A 493 8.99 15.70 -23.02
CA ASP A 493 7.99 16.74 -22.72
C ASP A 493 7.68 16.78 -21.22
N ILE A 494 8.33 17.72 -20.51
CA ILE A 494 8.22 17.90 -19.06
C ILE A 494 8.04 19.38 -18.70
N ASP A 495 7.22 19.68 -17.67
CA ASP A 495 6.80 21.06 -17.34
C ASP A 495 7.53 21.71 -16.17
N CYS A 496 7.90 20.94 -15.14
CA CYS A 496 8.18 21.48 -13.80
C CYS A 496 9.65 21.66 -13.48
N TRP A 497 10.56 21.42 -14.43
CA TRP A 497 12.01 21.36 -14.22
C TRP A 497 12.73 22.46 -15.01
N GLU A 498 12.73 23.66 -14.44
CA GLU A 498 13.39 24.84 -15.00
C GLU A 498 14.88 24.88 -14.66
#